data_07c60d3fd9f66098ad9ad5d1c98361d3
#
_entry.id   07c60d3fd9f66098ad9ad5d1c98361d3
#
_cell.length_a   1.000
_cell.length_b   1.000
_cell.length_c   1.000
_cell.angle_alpha   90.00
_cell.angle_beta   90.00
_cell.angle_gamma   90.00
#
_symmetry.space_group_name_H-M   'P 1'
#
loop_
_entity.id
_entity.type
_entity.pdbx_description
1 polymer ?
#
loop_
_entity_poly.entity_id
_entity_poly.type
_entity_poly.pdbx_seq_one_letter_code
_entity_poly.pdbx_strand_id
1 'polypeptide(L)' 'MDIKTQLKILLTMKHISVGQLAKMLTEATGESYTAAKIYGKLNRDTISFTECQKIAQLLGYEIIFKEI' A
#
# COMPACT_ATOMS: atom_id res chain seq x y z
N MET A 1 2.74 12.50 9.74
CA MET A 1 1.74 11.98 8.79
C MET A 1 2.00 10.49 8.62
N ASP A 2 1.01 9.65 8.88
CA ASP A 2 1.21 8.21 8.88
C ASP A 2 0.97 7.58 7.50
N ILE A 3 1.48 6.37 7.32
CA ILE A 3 1.37 5.65 6.05
C ILE A 3 -0.08 5.29 5.72
N LYS A 4 -0.89 5.03 6.73
CA LYS A 4 -2.30 4.69 6.54
C LYS A 4 -3.06 5.83 5.86
N THR A 5 -2.87 7.06 6.34
CA THR A 5 -3.49 8.25 5.77
C THR A 5 -2.99 8.51 4.35
N GLN A 6 -1.67 8.41 4.14
CA GLN A 6 -1.07 8.58 2.82
C GLN A 6 -1.61 7.57 1.82
N LEU A 7 -1.68 6.31 2.22
CA LEU A 7 -2.17 5.26 1.33
C LEU A 7 -3.63 5.47 0.96
N LYS A 8 -4.46 5.86 1.92
CA LYS A 8 -5.87 6.16 1.64
C LYS A 8 -6.02 7.26 0.62
N ILE A 9 -5.20 8.32 0.72
CA ILE A 9 -5.21 9.43 -0.24
C ILE A 9 -4.86 8.91 -1.63
N LEU A 10 -3.79 8.13 -1.76
CA LEU A 10 -3.35 7.61 -3.05
C LEU A 10 -4.40 6.69 -3.68
N LEU A 11 -4.99 5.81 -2.88
CA LEU A 11 -6.03 4.91 -3.37
C LEU A 11 -7.26 5.70 -3.86
N THR A 12 -7.65 6.73 -3.12
CA THR A 12 -8.77 7.59 -3.51
C THR A 12 -8.47 8.30 -4.83
N MET A 13 -7.27 8.85 -4.97
CA MET A 13 -6.86 9.53 -6.21
C MET A 13 -6.85 8.59 -7.41
N LYS A 14 -6.53 7.32 -7.22
CA LYS A 14 -6.49 6.33 -8.28
C LYS A 14 -7.81 5.58 -8.45
N HIS A 15 -8.81 5.88 -7.63
CA HIS A 15 -10.11 5.18 -7.65
C HIS A 15 -9.96 3.66 -7.47
N ILE A 16 -9.05 3.25 -6.58
CA ILE A 16 -8.76 1.84 -6.30
C ILE A 16 -9.17 1.55 -4.86
N SER A 17 -9.94 0.48 -4.66
CA SER A 17 -10.29 0.04 -3.31
C SER A 17 -9.16 -0.78 -2.69
N VAL A 18 -9.18 -0.94 -1.35
CA VAL A 18 -8.19 -1.78 -0.67
C VAL A 18 -8.31 -3.24 -1.13
N GLY A 19 -9.52 -3.70 -1.42
CA GLY A 19 -9.73 -5.04 -1.97
C GLY A 19 -9.08 -5.23 -3.33
N GLN A 20 -9.16 -4.23 -4.20
CA GLN A 20 -8.49 -4.26 -5.50
C GLN A 20 -6.96 -4.22 -5.33
N LEU A 21 -6.47 -3.40 -4.40
CA LEU A 21 -5.04 -3.35 -4.09
C LEU A 21 -4.55 -4.71 -3.60
N ALA A 22 -5.34 -5.40 -2.77
CA ALA A 22 -4.98 -6.73 -2.27
C ALA A 22 -4.80 -7.72 -3.41
N LYS A 23 -5.68 -7.70 -4.41
CA LYS A 23 -5.53 -8.53 -5.60
C LYS A 23 -4.27 -8.21 -6.38
N MET A 24 -3.99 -6.93 -6.58
CA MET A 24 -2.80 -6.46 -7.29
C MET A 24 -1.53 -6.92 -6.57
N LEU A 25 -1.49 -6.78 -5.24
CA LEU A 25 -0.36 -7.23 -4.43
C LEU A 25 -0.16 -8.73 -4.49
N THR A 26 -1.24 -9.50 -4.43
CA THR A 26 -1.18 -10.96 -4.52
C THR A 26 -0.55 -11.38 -5.84
N GLU A 27 -0.99 -10.78 -6.94
CA GLU A 27 -0.45 -11.08 -8.27
C GLU A 27 1.01 -10.66 -8.41
N ALA A 28 1.37 -9.51 -7.85
CA ALA A 28 2.72 -8.97 -7.99
C ALA A 28 3.76 -9.70 -7.14
N THR A 29 3.37 -10.21 -5.97
CA THR A 29 4.30 -10.79 -5.00
C THR A 29 4.22 -12.31 -4.90
N GLY A 30 3.11 -12.90 -5.33
CA GLY A 30 2.85 -14.33 -5.13
C GLY A 30 2.40 -14.68 -3.73
N GLU A 31 2.33 -13.70 -2.81
CA GLU A 31 1.80 -13.91 -1.47
C GLU A 31 0.32 -13.56 -1.43
N SER A 32 -0.43 -14.24 -0.57
CA SER A 32 -1.86 -13.98 -0.43
C SER A 32 -2.11 -12.73 0.40
N TYR A 33 -2.70 -11.72 -0.21
CA TYR A 33 -3.13 -10.50 0.45
C TYR A 33 -4.64 -10.38 0.40
N THR A 34 -5.22 -9.88 1.49
CA THR A 34 -6.65 -9.54 1.58
C THR A 34 -6.77 -8.12 2.09
N ALA A 35 -7.94 -7.51 1.90
CA ALA A 35 -8.20 -6.18 2.45
C ALA A 35 -7.99 -6.16 3.96
N ALA A 36 -8.48 -7.19 4.66
CA ALA A 36 -8.34 -7.30 6.11
C ALA A 36 -6.88 -7.37 6.54
N LYS A 37 -6.05 -8.10 5.79
CA LYS A 37 -4.62 -8.22 6.07
C LYS A 37 -3.91 -6.87 5.92
N ILE A 38 -4.23 -6.13 4.85
CA ILE A 38 -3.65 -4.82 4.61
C ILE A 38 -4.08 -3.84 5.71
N TYR A 39 -5.36 -3.77 6.02
CA TYR A 39 -5.86 -2.92 7.10
C TYR A 39 -5.21 -3.25 8.44
N GLY A 40 -5.07 -4.56 8.74
CA GLY A 40 -4.43 -5.01 9.97
C GLY A 40 -3.00 -4.52 10.08
N LYS A 41 -2.23 -4.64 9.01
CA LYS A 41 -0.84 -4.17 8.99
C LYS A 41 -0.75 -2.65 9.14
N LEU A 42 -1.63 -1.91 8.49
CA LEU A 42 -1.65 -0.45 8.61
C LEU A 42 -2.05 0.01 10.02
N ASN A 43 -3.04 -0.65 10.62
CA ASN A 43 -3.52 -0.28 11.96
C ASN A 43 -2.51 -0.60 13.05
N ARG A 44 -1.68 -1.64 12.86
CA ARG A 44 -0.65 -2.04 13.83
C ARG A 44 0.73 -1.48 13.51
N ASP A 45 0.85 -0.67 12.47
CA ASP A 45 2.13 -0.15 11.98
C ASP A 45 3.14 -1.27 11.72
N THR A 46 2.67 -2.39 11.18
CA THR A 46 3.53 -3.56 10.88
C THR A 46 3.81 -3.73 9.39
N ILE A 47 3.33 -2.81 8.57
CA ILE A 47 3.62 -2.84 7.14
C ILE A 47 5.11 -2.51 6.93
N SER A 48 5.79 -3.32 6.13
CA SER A 48 7.22 -3.12 5.89
C SER A 48 7.46 -2.04 4.82
N PHE A 49 8.68 -1.52 4.81
CA PHE A 49 9.08 -0.57 3.77
C PHE A 49 8.99 -1.21 2.37
N THR A 50 9.39 -2.48 2.27
CA THR A 50 9.31 -3.22 1.00
C THR A 50 7.87 -3.33 0.52
N GLU A 51 6.94 -3.60 1.43
CA GLU A 51 5.51 -3.63 1.10
C GLU A 51 5.02 -2.26 0.64
N CYS A 52 5.44 -1.20 1.32
CA CYS A 52 5.09 0.16 0.92
C CYS A 52 5.61 0.50 -0.48
N GLN A 53 6.84 0.09 -0.79
CA GLN A 53 7.42 0.30 -2.12
C GLN A 53 6.62 -0.43 -3.20
N LYS A 54 6.24 -1.67 -2.95
CA LYS A 54 5.43 -2.46 -3.89
C LYS A 54 4.08 -1.79 -4.14
N ILE A 55 3.42 -1.36 -3.08
CA ILE A 55 2.14 -0.67 -3.18
C ILE A 55 2.29 0.61 -4.00
N ALA A 56 3.30 1.41 -3.70
CA ALA A 56 3.54 2.66 -4.43
C ALA A 56 3.75 2.39 -5.92
N GLN A 57 4.59 1.40 -6.26
CA GLN A 57 4.86 1.03 -7.65
C GLN A 57 3.58 0.60 -8.38
N LEU A 58 2.74 -0.21 -7.72
CA LEU A 58 1.48 -0.66 -8.31
C LEU A 58 0.52 0.49 -8.58
N LEU A 59 0.60 1.55 -7.79
CA LEU A 59 -0.22 2.75 -7.95
C LEU A 59 0.41 3.79 -8.88
N GLY A 60 1.58 3.51 -9.43
CA GLY A 60 2.27 4.42 -10.35
C GLY A 60 3.12 5.48 -9.67
N TYR A 61 3.53 5.23 -8.43
CA TYR A 61 4.38 6.14 -7.66
C TYR A 61 5.66 5.46 -7.24
N GLU A 62 6.63 6.25 -6.81
CA GLU A 62 7.81 5.73 -6.13
C GLU A 62 8.01 6.48 -4.83
N ILE A 63 8.67 5.82 -3.88
CA ILE A 63 8.99 6.42 -2.59
C ILE A 63 10.41 6.97 -2.69
N ILE A 64 10.56 8.26 -2.41
CA ILE A 64 11.86 8.93 -2.42
C ILE A 64 12.06 9.65 -1.10
N PHE A 65 13.33 9.69 -0.66
CA PHE A 65 13.73 10.49 0.49
C PHE A 65 14.17 11.85 -0.01
N LYS A 66 13.62 12.88 0.60
CA LYS A 66 13.95 14.26 0.25
C LYS A 66 14.72 14.90 1.39
N GLU A 67 15.88 15.45 1.10
CA GLU A 67 16.65 16.20 2.07
C GLU A 67 15.95 17.51 2.42
N ILE A 68 15.81 17.77 3.71
CA ILE A 68 15.17 18.99 4.19
C ILE A 68 16.17 20.11 4.46
#